data_e686c96cd6c7e19807c1975e58bdecd1
#
_entry.id   e686c96cd6c7e19807c1975e58bdecd1
#
_cell.length_a   1.000
_cell.length_b   1.000
_cell.length_c   1.000
_cell.angle_alpha   90.00
_cell.angle_beta   90.00
_cell.angle_gamma   90.00
#
_symmetry.space_group_name_H-M   'P 1'
#
loop_
_entity.id
_entity.type
_entity.pdbx_description
1 polymer ?
#
loop_
_entity_poly.entity_id
_entity_poly.type
_entity_poly.pdbx_seq_one_letter_code
_entity_poly.pdbx_strand_id
1 'polypeptide(L)'
;LSNCEGGYELLKSIISKDMKFLTWLPLSHSYEHTVQFIQIAVGAKVFYAESIDKLLKNISDCSPDIMTAVPRFYQNLYQKISSTFSKAKGLKKFLVENTVNLGSKKFNREKMSIKEKIVNKICEITVRSKIKKQFGGTLKTFVSGGGALDPEIGIFLNSIGLPTLQGYGLTETSPVVSCNPIEDIRIDTVGIPFRCNNVKIAEDGEILVKGENVMLGYWNKKAETDKVLVDGWLHTGDIGKFVNGYLKITDRKKDILITPGGDNISPVKVETALNNSNYIDQSLVYGDNKPYLVALLVLNSEINANEKDL
;
A
#
# COMPACT_ATOMS: atom_id res chain seq x y z
N LEU A 1 15.36 12.39 -11.59
CA LEU A 1 14.48 13.48 -12.03
C LEU A 1 13.14 12.95 -12.53
N SER A 2 13.10 12.04 -13.51
CA SER A 2 11.86 11.52 -14.12
C SER A 2 10.86 10.95 -13.10
N ASN A 3 11.34 10.29 -12.04
CA ASN A 3 10.47 9.86 -10.92
C ASN A 3 9.92 11.03 -10.11
N CYS A 4 10.68 12.11 -9.95
CA CYS A 4 10.20 13.32 -9.26
C CYS A 4 9.12 14.03 -10.09
N GLU A 5 9.27 14.08 -11.41
CA GLU A 5 8.24 14.61 -12.31
C GLU A 5 6.96 13.78 -12.24
N GLY A 6 7.07 12.44 -12.27
CA GLY A 6 5.93 11.55 -12.10
C GLY A 6 5.24 11.72 -10.75
N GLY A 7 6.00 11.85 -9.66
CA GLY A 7 5.47 12.14 -8.33
C GLY A 7 4.81 13.51 -8.22
N TYR A 8 5.40 14.53 -8.84
CA TYR A 8 4.81 15.86 -8.92
C TYR A 8 3.46 15.84 -9.65
N GLU A 9 3.39 15.21 -10.83
CA GLU A 9 2.13 15.07 -11.59
C GLU A 9 1.07 14.30 -10.79
N LEU A 10 1.46 13.23 -10.07
CA LEU A 10 0.56 12.48 -9.20
C LEU A 10 -0.06 13.36 -8.11
N LEU A 11 0.72 14.25 -7.51
CA LEU A 11 0.30 15.08 -6.39
C LEU A 11 -0.32 16.42 -6.82
N LYS A 12 -0.25 16.78 -8.10
CA LYS A 12 -0.58 18.10 -8.65
C LYS A 12 -1.94 18.62 -8.21
N SER A 13 -2.95 17.76 -8.13
CA SER A 13 -4.31 18.15 -7.72
C SER A 13 -4.43 18.51 -6.24
N ILE A 14 -3.47 18.09 -5.42
CA ILE A 14 -3.49 18.32 -3.97
C ILE A 14 -2.35 19.20 -3.48
N ILE A 15 -1.42 19.60 -4.36
CA ILE A 15 -0.35 20.54 -3.99
C ILE A 15 -0.97 21.85 -3.50
N SER A 16 -0.49 22.33 -2.37
CA SER A 16 -0.92 23.60 -1.78
C SER A 16 0.28 24.35 -1.20
N LYS A 17 0.15 25.67 -1.08
CA LYS A 17 1.13 26.47 -0.35
C LYS A 17 1.25 25.94 1.08
N ASP A 18 2.48 25.84 1.57
CA ASP A 18 2.79 25.33 2.92
C ASP A 18 2.43 23.84 3.14
N MET A 19 2.35 23.02 2.07
CA MET A 19 2.16 21.58 2.18
C MET A 19 3.17 20.94 3.12
N LYS A 20 2.71 20.02 3.95
CA LYS A 20 3.51 19.35 4.98
C LYS A 20 3.66 17.87 4.70
N PHE A 21 4.88 17.38 4.84
CA PHE A 21 5.18 15.94 4.82
C PHE A 21 5.77 15.53 6.16
N LEU A 22 5.46 14.32 6.58
CA LEU A 22 6.14 13.65 7.69
C LEU A 22 6.94 12.47 7.14
N THR A 23 8.25 12.57 7.26
CA THR A 23 9.23 11.55 6.86
C THR A 23 9.61 10.72 8.07
N TRP A 24 9.56 9.38 7.93
CA TRP A 24 9.89 8.44 9.00
C TRP A 24 10.53 7.14 8.48
N LEU A 25 10.43 6.90 7.18
CA LEU A 25 11.10 5.76 6.54
C LEU A 25 12.59 6.05 6.36
N PRO A 26 13.46 5.01 6.26
CA PRO A 26 14.88 5.21 6.08
C PRO A 26 15.21 5.97 4.80
N LEU A 27 15.94 7.08 4.92
CA LEU A 27 16.36 7.90 3.76
C LEU A 27 17.37 7.17 2.85
N SER A 28 17.99 6.11 3.32
CA SER A 28 18.84 5.23 2.52
C SER A 28 18.06 4.30 1.59
N HIS A 29 16.75 4.13 1.84
CA HIS A 29 15.88 3.36 0.96
C HIS A 29 15.42 4.23 -0.21
N SER A 30 15.49 3.70 -1.44
CA SER A 30 15.17 4.40 -2.69
C SER A 30 13.78 5.06 -2.67
N TYR A 31 12.80 4.47 -2.01
CA TYR A 31 11.44 5.00 -1.89
C TYR A 31 11.43 6.35 -1.16
N GLU A 32 11.86 6.40 0.09
CA GLU A 32 11.85 7.64 0.87
C GLU A 32 12.85 8.65 0.34
N HIS A 33 13.97 8.17 -0.19
CA HIS A 33 14.96 9.03 -0.85
C HIS A 33 14.35 9.83 -2.01
N THR A 34 13.59 9.17 -2.89
CA THR A 34 12.89 9.84 -4.00
C THR A 34 11.79 10.78 -3.51
N VAL A 35 11.06 10.39 -2.46
CA VAL A 35 10.05 11.26 -1.84
C VAL A 35 10.66 12.55 -1.33
N GLN A 36 11.91 12.56 -0.81
CA GLN A 36 12.62 13.78 -0.41
C GLN A 36 12.79 14.76 -1.59
N PHE A 37 13.14 14.26 -2.78
CA PHE A 37 13.25 15.11 -3.96
C PHE A 37 11.89 15.63 -4.44
N ILE A 38 10.83 14.85 -4.30
CA ILE A 38 9.45 15.30 -4.58
C ILE A 38 9.07 16.43 -3.60
N GLN A 39 9.38 16.27 -2.32
CA GLN A 39 9.13 17.28 -1.28
C GLN A 39 9.85 18.62 -1.60
N ILE A 40 11.09 18.53 -2.08
CA ILE A 40 11.85 19.71 -2.53
C ILE A 40 11.19 20.34 -3.77
N ALA A 41 10.81 19.52 -4.75
CA ALA A 41 10.20 19.96 -6.01
C ALA A 41 8.86 20.69 -5.79
N VAL A 42 8.06 20.28 -4.80
CA VAL A 42 6.78 20.91 -4.46
C VAL A 42 6.93 22.06 -3.44
N GLY A 43 8.13 22.34 -2.93
CA GLY A 43 8.38 23.36 -1.94
C GLY A 43 7.73 23.07 -0.58
N ALA A 44 7.67 21.79 -0.19
CA ALA A 44 6.99 21.36 1.02
C ALA A 44 7.78 21.66 2.30
N LYS A 45 7.05 21.78 3.41
CA LYS A 45 7.62 21.72 4.75
C LYS A 45 7.79 20.26 5.16
N VAL A 46 9.01 19.84 5.45
CA VAL A 46 9.35 18.46 5.80
C VAL A 46 9.60 18.35 7.30
N PHE A 47 8.90 17.42 7.93
CA PHE A 47 9.08 17.05 9.33
C PHE A 47 9.67 15.65 9.39
N TYR A 48 10.60 15.42 10.29
CA TYR A 48 11.20 14.10 10.51
C TYR A 48 10.68 13.54 11.83
N ALA A 49 10.17 12.31 11.79
CA ALA A 49 9.68 11.64 12.99
C ALA A 49 10.83 11.33 13.95
N GLU A 50 10.57 11.48 15.25
CA GLU A 50 11.55 11.22 16.30
C GLU A 50 11.88 9.72 16.44
N SER A 51 10.84 8.88 16.37
CA SER A 51 10.92 7.41 16.43
C SER A 51 9.61 6.78 15.99
N ILE A 52 9.61 5.46 15.73
CA ILE A 52 8.41 4.71 15.38
C ILE A 52 7.38 4.76 16.53
N ASP A 53 7.83 4.66 17.79
CA ASP A 53 6.94 4.68 18.97
C ASP A 53 6.22 6.03 19.13
N LYS A 54 6.86 7.13 18.70
CA LYS A 54 6.30 8.47 18.73
C LYS A 54 5.56 8.87 17.46
N LEU A 55 5.52 8.01 16.45
CA LEU A 55 5.03 8.35 15.12
C LEU A 55 3.61 8.92 15.14
N LEU A 56 2.66 8.30 15.87
CA LEU A 56 1.29 8.80 15.97
C LEU A 56 1.22 10.19 16.63
N LYS A 57 2.08 10.44 17.62
CA LYS A 57 2.19 11.75 18.24
C LYS A 57 2.75 12.77 17.24
N ASN A 58 3.83 12.43 16.55
CA ASN A 58 4.42 13.31 15.54
C ASN A 58 3.44 13.63 14.39
N ILE A 59 2.61 12.67 13.97
CA ILE A 59 1.52 12.91 12.99
C ILE A 59 0.54 13.96 13.53
N SER A 60 0.11 13.83 14.79
CA SER A 60 -0.81 14.79 15.41
C SER A 60 -0.17 16.18 15.53
N ASP A 61 1.10 16.26 15.90
CA ASP A 61 1.80 17.50 16.17
C ASP A 61 2.10 18.28 14.87
N CYS A 62 2.57 17.62 13.82
CA CYS A 62 2.91 18.29 12.55
C CYS A 62 1.71 18.46 11.61
N SER A 63 0.67 17.64 11.76
CA SER A 63 -0.50 17.65 10.87
C SER A 63 -0.11 17.55 9.39
N PRO A 64 0.44 16.41 8.93
CA PRO A 64 0.91 16.27 7.57
C PRO A 64 -0.23 16.25 6.55
N ASP A 65 0.01 16.76 5.34
CA ASP A 65 -0.89 16.62 4.20
C ASP A 65 -0.70 15.25 3.50
N ILE A 66 0.55 14.77 3.47
CA ILE A 66 0.93 13.51 2.83
C ILE A 66 1.88 12.76 3.75
N MET A 67 1.73 11.44 3.76
CA MET A 67 2.63 10.55 4.47
C MET A 67 2.84 9.26 3.67
N THR A 68 4.10 8.90 3.49
CA THR A 68 4.50 7.62 2.93
C THR A 68 4.56 6.56 4.04
N ALA A 69 4.16 5.34 3.74
CA ALA A 69 4.28 4.23 4.69
C ALA A 69 4.38 2.87 3.98
N VAL A 70 4.75 1.86 4.73
CA VAL A 70 4.85 0.47 4.29
C VAL A 70 3.63 -0.34 4.77
N PRO A 71 3.30 -1.50 4.13
CA PRO A 71 2.10 -2.28 4.44
C PRO A 71 1.94 -2.61 5.93
N ARG A 72 3.02 -2.91 6.64
CA ARG A 72 2.99 -3.20 8.08
C ARG A 72 2.41 -2.07 8.93
N PHE A 73 2.68 -0.81 8.57
CA PHE A 73 2.07 0.33 9.25
C PHE A 73 0.55 0.32 9.11
N TYR A 74 0.04 0.04 7.91
CA TYR A 74 -1.40 0.01 7.64
C TYR A 74 -2.08 -1.17 8.32
N GLN A 75 -1.44 -2.34 8.39
CA GLN A 75 -1.93 -3.50 9.16
C GLN A 75 -2.11 -3.15 10.64
N ASN A 76 -1.08 -2.58 11.27
CA ASN A 76 -1.13 -2.17 12.67
C ASN A 76 -2.22 -1.11 12.91
N LEU A 77 -2.34 -0.17 11.97
CA LEU A 77 -3.37 0.88 12.03
C LEU A 77 -4.78 0.28 11.93
N TYR A 78 -4.98 -0.64 10.99
CA TYR A 78 -6.23 -1.38 10.80
C TYR A 78 -6.62 -2.14 12.07
N GLN A 79 -5.71 -2.93 12.63
CA GLN A 79 -5.94 -3.71 13.86
C GLN A 79 -6.34 -2.79 15.02
N LYS A 80 -5.61 -1.70 15.24
CA LYS A 80 -5.88 -0.74 16.32
C LYS A 80 -7.25 -0.05 16.18
N ILE A 81 -7.60 0.39 14.97
CA ILE A 81 -8.89 1.03 14.71
C ILE A 81 -10.01 0.01 14.82
N SER A 82 -9.88 -1.18 14.22
CA SER A 82 -10.88 -2.25 14.26
C SER A 82 -11.14 -2.73 15.68
N SER A 83 -10.10 -2.89 16.51
CA SER A 83 -10.26 -3.18 17.95
C SER A 83 -11.00 -2.08 18.70
N THR A 84 -10.78 -0.82 18.35
CA THR A 84 -11.53 0.29 18.94
C THR A 84 -13.00 0.29 18.50
N PHE A 85 -13.26 -0.07 17.25
CA PHE A 85 -14.60 -0.14 16.68
C PHE A 85 -15.40 -1.30 17.27
N SER A 86 -14.80 -2.46 17.48
CA SER A 86 -15.46 -3.64 18.06
C SER A 86 -15.96 -3.40 19.50
N LYS A 87 -15.34 -2.50 20.25
CA LYS A 87 -15.75 -2.10 21.61
C LYS A 87 -16.90 -1.11 21.64
N ALA A 88 -17.32 -0.59 20.48
CA ALA A 88 -18.42 0.39 20.41
C ALA A 88 -19.77 -0.28 20.73
N LYS A 89 -20.67 0.46 21.41
CA LYS A 89 -22.03 -0.01 21.78
C LYS A 89 -23.09 1.00 21.35
N GLY A 90 -24.34 0.55 21.22
CA GLY A 90 -25.49 1.40 20.94
C GLY A 90 -25.33 2.25 19.66
N LEU A 91 -25.67 3.52 19.74
CA LEU A 91 -25.58 4.46 18.61
C LEU A 91 -24.16 4.58 18.03
N LYS A 92 -23.13 4.49 18.89
CA LYS A 92 -21.73 4.54 18.45
C LYS A 92 -21.39 3.34 17.57
N LYS A 93 -21.87 2.13 17.92
CA LYS A 93 -21.70 0.92 17.12
C LYS A 93 -22.36 1.10 15.74
N PHE A 94 -23.62 1.54 15.73
CA PHE A 94 -24.34 1.82 14.49
C PHE A 94 -23.59 2.79 13.57
N LEU A 95 -23.07 3.90 14.10
CA LEU A 95 -22.33 4.89 13.31
C LEU A 95 -21.02 4.33 12.77
N VAL A 96 -20.28 3.56 13.55
CA VAL A 96 -19.01 2.97 13.14
C VAL A 96 -19.22 1.93 12.04
N GLU A 97 -20.18 1.00 12.20
CA GLU A 97 -20.49 -0.02 11.19
C GLU A 97 -20.95 0.63 9.88
N ASN A 98 -21.83 1.64 9.96
CA ASN A 98 -22.25 2.37 8.76
C ASN A 98 -21.11 3.18 8.13
N THR A 99 -20.17 3.69 8.92
CA THR A 99 -18.98 4.38 8.38
C THR A 99 -18.16 3.46 7.49
N VAL A 100 -17.92 2.22 7.92
CA VAL A 100 -17.20 1.22 7.13
C VAL A 100 -18.05 0.79 5.92
N ASN A 101 -19.26 0.34 6.12
CA ASN A 101 -20.11 -0.23 5.08
C ASN A 101 -20.45 0.80 3.98
N LEU A 102 -20.91 2.00 4.35
CA LEU A 102 -21.25 3.04 3.38
C LEU A 102 -20.01 3.70 2.77
N GLY A 103 -18.91 3.71 3.52
CA GLY A 103 -17.61 4.13 2.99
C GLY A 103 -17.11 3.18 1.91
N SER A 104 -17.19 1.87 2.15
CA SER A 104 -16.84 0.83 1.17
C SER A 104 -17.74 0.92 -0.07
N LYS A 105 -19.07 1.03 0.08
CA LYS A 105 -19.98 1.27 -1.05
C LYS A 105 -19.59 2.49 -1.87
N LYS A 106 -19.28 3.61 -1.20
CA LYS A 106 -18.84 4.84 -1.88
C LYS A 106 -17.53 4.62 -2.62
N PHE A 107 -16.57 3.95 -2.01
CA PHE A 107 -15.27 3.64 -2.58
C PHE A 107 -15.40 2.73 -3.81
N ASN A 108 -16.22 1.69 -3.73
CA ASN A 108 -16.51 0.76 -4.81
C ASN A 108 -17.48 1.32 -5.88
N ARG A 109 -17.91 2.61 -5.72
CA ARG A 109 -18.87 3.26 -6.64
C ARG A 109 -20.21 2.56 -6.76
N GLU A 110 -20.63 1.88 -5.71
CA GLU A 110 -21.93 1.23 -5.64
C GLU A 110 -23.07 2.27 -5.47
N LYS A 111 -24.24 1.92 -5.97
CA LYS A 111 -25.44 2.77 -5.82
C LYS A 111 -25.87 2.82 -4.36
N MET A 112 -26.09 4.02 -3.84
CA MET A 112 -26.63 4.26 -2.50
C MET A 112 -28.02 4.87 -2.58
N SER A 113 -28.94 4.37 -1.75
CA SER A 113 -30.26 4.97 -1.54
C SER A 113 -30.14 6.36 -0.88
N ILE A 114 -31.24 7.14 -0.91
CA ILE A 114 -31.30 8.46 -0.26
C ILE A 114 -31.01 8.36 1.24
N LYS A 115 -31.57 7.34 1.90
CA LYS A 115 -31.34 7.09 3.33
C LYS A 115 -29.87 6.81 3.63
N GLU A 116 -29.22 5.95 2.82
CA GLU A 116 -27.78 5.65 2.96
C GLU A 116 -26.91 6.89 2.74
N LYS A 117 -27.26 7.76 1.77
CA LYS A 117 -26.53 9.03 1.55
C LYS A 117 -26.62 9.96 2.78
N ILE A 118 -27.80 10.06 3.42
CA ILE A 118 -27.97 10.85 4.64
C ILE A 118 -27.12 10.28 5.78
N VAL A 119 -27.22 8.96 6.04
CA VAL A 119 -26.43 8.30 7.09
C VAL A 119 -24.93 8.45 6.81
N ASN A 120 -24.49 8.28 5.57
CA ASN A 120 -23.10 8.45 5.18
C ASN A 120 -22.60 9.89 5.44
N LYS A 121 -23.44 10.92 5.23
CA LYS A 121 -23.11 12.31 5.56
C LYS A 121 -22.97 12.52 7.09
N ILE A 122 -23.82 11.87 7.88
CA ILE A 122 -23.67 11.89 9.35
C ILE A 122 -22.35 11.22 9.76
N CYS A 123 -22.01 10.06 9.16
CA CYS A 123 -20.73 9.39 9.40
C CYS A 123 -19.52 10.27 9.03
N GLU A 124 -19.63 11.09 7.97
CA GLU A 124 -18.55 12.02 7.58
C GLU A 124 -18.25 13.06 8.68
N ILE A 125 -19.29 13.69 9.21
CA ILE A 125 -19.13 14.73 10.24
C ILE A 125 -18.86 14.17 11.65
N THR A 126 -19.23 12.93 11.93
CA THR A 126 -19.08 12.33 13.27
C THR A 126 -17.85 11.45 13.38
N VAL A 127 -17.81 10.34 12.64
CA VAL A 127 -16.77 9.31 12.79
C VAL A 127 -15.53 9.70 11.98
N ARG A 128 -15.67 9.94 10.65
CA ARG A 128 -14.51 10.23 9.79
C ARG A 128 -13.80 11.52 10.19
N SER A 129 -14.54 12.56 10.55
CA SER A 129 -13.95 13.81 11.06
C SER A 129 -13.11 13.59 12.33
N LYS A 130 -13.59 12.74 13.27
CA LYS A 130 -12.81 12.41 14.47
C LYS A 130 -11.54 11.62 14.14
N ILE A 131 -11.63 10.66 13.21
CA ILE A 131 -10.47 9.91 12.75
C ILE A 131 -9.46 10.85 12.08
N LYS A 132 -9.90 11.68 11.14
CA LYS A 132 -9.02 12.67 10.48
C LYS A 132 -8.30 13.57 11.49
N LYS A 133 -8.98 14.01 12.54
CA LYS A 133 -8.38 14.84 13.60
C LYS A 133 -7.24 14.12 14.34
N GLN A 134 -7.33 12.79 14.52
CA GLN A 134 -6.23 12.02 15.12
C GLN A 134 -4.98 11.98 14.23
N PHE A 135 -5.14 12.23 12.93
CA PHE A 135 -4.06 12.36 11.95
C PHE A 135 -3.77 13.84 11.61
N GLY A 136 -4.01 14.76 12.57
CA GLY A 136 -3.73 16.18 12.41
C GLY A 136 -4.80 16.97 11.64
N GLY A 137 -5.80 16.31 11.06
CA GLY A 137 -6.93 16.94 10.36
C GLY A 137 -6.68 17.38 8.92
N THR A 138 -5.44 17.47 8.50
CA THR A 138 -5.02 17.96 7.17
C THR A 138 -4.67 16.85 6.18
N LEU A 139 -4.53 15.62 6.63
CA LEU A 139 -4.09 14.49 5.82
C LEU A 139 -4.97 14.32 4.58
N LYS A 140 -4.39 14.51 3.41
CA LYS A 140 -5.00 14.35 2.09
C LYS A 140 -4.86 12.93 1.59
N THR A 141 -3.69 12.32 1.80
CA THR A 141 -3.47 10.92 1.40
C THR A 141 -2.28 10.29 2.12
N PHE A 142 -2.39 8.97 2.31
CA PHE A 142 -1.27 8.08 2.49
C PHE A 142 -0.81 7.50 1.14
N VAL A 143 0.47 7.19 1.02
CA VAL A 143 1.02 6.44 -0.12
C VAL A 143 1.68 5.18 0.40
N SER A 144 1.15 4.03 0.03
CA SER A 144 1.71 2.72 0.38
C SER A 144 2.70 2.28 -0.68
N GLY A 145 3.91 1.91 -0.25
CA GLY A 145 4.96 1.37 -1.11
C GLY A 145 5.82 0.35 -0.37
N GLY A 146 6.75 -0.27 -1.08
CA GLY A 146 7.69 -1.23 -0.52
C GLY A 146 7.14 -2.64 -0.28
N GLY A 147 5.89 -2.91 -0.67
CA GLY A 147 5.25 -4.23 -0.57
C GLY A 147 3.77 -4.15 -0.92
N ALA A 148 3.12 -5.31 -1.05
CA ALA A 148 1.70 -5.39 -1.35
C ALA A 148 0.86 -5.00 -0.11
N LEU A 149 -0.04 -4.04 -0.29
CA LEU A 149 -1.06 -3.71 0.70
C LEU A 149 -2.26 -4.64 0.49
N ASP A 150 -2.75 -5.24 1.57
CA ASP A 150 -3.98 -6.01 1.54
C ASP A 150 -5.15 -5.12 1.06
N PRO A 151 -5.87 -5.53 0.00
CA PRO A 151 -6.98 -4.74 -0.54
C PRO A 151 -8.09 -4.46 0.49
N GLU A 152 -8.38 -5.40 1.41
CA GLU A 152 -9.40 -5.20 2.45
C GLU A 152 -8.98 -4.09 3.42
N ILE A 153 -7.71 -4.07 3.83
CA ILE A 153 -7.15 -2.99 4.66
C ILE A 153 -7.20 -1.67 3.90
N GLY A 154 -6.82 -1.67 2.63
CA GLY A 154 -6.88 -0.47 1.80
C GLY A 154 -8.30 0.08 1.62
N ILE A 155 -9.29 -0.80 1.34
CA ILE A 155 -10.71 -0.42 1.27
C ILE A 155 -11.20 0.13 2.61
N PHE A 156 -10.85 -0.53 3.71
CA PHE A 156 -11.22 -0.08 5.05
C PHE A 156 -10.71 1.33 5.33
N LEU A 157 -9.43 1.60 5.12
CA LEU A 157 -8.82 2.92 5.36
C LEU A 157 -9.49 4.01 4.53
N ASN A 158 -9.68 3.77 3.23
CA ASN A 158 -10.40 4.68 2.36
C ASN A 158 -11.85 4.91 2.84
N SER A 159 -12.51 3.86 3.33
CA SER A 159 -13.90 3.92 3.82
C SER A 159 -14.06 4.77 5.07
N ILE A 160 -13.08 4.76 5.96
CA ILE A 160 -13.10 5.52 7.21
C ILE A 160 -12.55 6.95 7.08
N GLY A 161 -12.18 7.37 5.86
CA GLY A 161 -11.74 8.73 5.56
C GLY A 161 -10.24 8.97 5.68
N LEU A 162 -9.45 7.91 5.57
CA LEU A 162 -7.99 7.94 5.44
C LEU A 162 -7.60 7.51 4.01
N PRO A 163 -7.61 8.42 3.03
CA PRO A 163 -7.29 8.09 1.66
C PRO A 163 -5.92 7.44 1.57
N THR A 164 -5.84 6.27 0.94
CA THR A 164 -4.62 5.48 0.84
C THR A 164 -4.44 5.04 -0.60
N LEU A 165 -3.33 5.45 -1.19
CA LEU A 165 -2.88 5.03 -2.52
C LEU A 165 -1.95 3.84 -2.38
N GLN A 166 -1.84 3.03 -3.43
CA GLN A 166 -0.82 2.01 -3.56
C GLN A 166 0.04 2.30 -4.78
N GLY A 167 1.37 2.26 -4.60
CA GLY A 167 2.36 2.38 -5.66
C GLY A 167 3.24 1.14 -5.76
N TYR A 168 3.90 1.01 -6.90
CA TYR A 168 4.82 -0.08 -7.21
C TYR A 168 6.13 0.47 -7.75
N GLY A 169 7.20 -0.20 -7.39
CA GLY A 169 8.53 0.04 -7.90
C GLY A 169 9.59 -0.81 -7.23
N LEU A 170 10.78 -0.73 -7.74
CA LEU A 170 11.97 -1.44 -7.28
C LEU A 170 13.12 -0.46 -7.14
N THR A 171 14.15 -0.82 -6.40
CA THR A 171 15.40 -0.02 -6.36
C THR A 171 15.96 0.17 -7.78
N GLU A 172 15.84 -0.85 -8.62
CA GLU A 172 16.24 -0.88 -10.02
C GLU A 172 15.45 0.09 -10.92
N THR A 173 14.34 0.66 -10.43
CA THR A 173 13.52 1.63 -11.17
C THR A 173 13.46 3.01 -10.51
N SER A 174 14.31 3.32 -9.55
CA SER A 174 14.59 4.62 -8.91
C SER A 174 13.41 5.36 -8.24
N PRO A 175 12.51 4.79 -7.46
CA PRO A 175 12.03 3.44 -7.54
C PRO A 175 10.72 3.29 -8.33
N VAL A 176 9.90 4.39 -8.48
CA VAL A 176 8.47 4.29 -8.81
C VAL A 176 8.24 3.95 -10.28
N VAL A 177 7.53 2.85 -10.50
CA VAL A 177 7.01 2.45 -11.82
C VAL A 177 5.58 2.97 -12.01
N SER A 178 4.72 2.76 -11.02
CA SER A 178 3.31 3.14 -11.07
C SER A 178 2.76 3.54 -9.71
N CYS A 179 1.67 4.30 -9.70
CA CYS A 179 0.92 4.62 -8.49
C CYS A 179 -0.56 4.84 -8.83
N ASN A 180 -1.45 4.57 -7.88
CA ASN A 180 -2.85 4.92 -8.01
C ASN A 180 -3.03 6.44 -8.10
N PRO A 181 -3.79 6.94 -9.07
CA PRO A 181 -4.16 8.35 -9.12
C PRO A 181 -5.12 8.68 -7.96
N ILE A 182 -4.98 9.89 -7.42
CA ILE A 182 -5.77 10.35 -6.25
C ILE A 182 -7.26 10.38 -6.56
N GLU A 183 -7.61 10.73 -7.78
CA GLU A 183 -8.99 10.88 -8.26
C GLU A 183 -9.68 9.55 -8.56
N ASP A 184 -8.90 8.48 -8.78
CA ASP A 184 -9.42 7.14 -9.12
C ASP A 184 -8.59 6.05 -8.48
N ILE A 185 -8.74 5.88 -7.17
CA ILE A 185 -8.01 4.85 -6.40
C ILE A 185 -8.62 3.48 -6.68
N ARG A 186 -7.81 2.54 -7.15
CA ARG A 186 -8.13 1.12 -7.28
C ARG A 186 -7.14 0.31 -6.46
N ILE A 187 -7.47 0.14 -5.21
CA ILE A 187 -6.53 -0.34 -4.18
C ILE A 187 -6.06 -1.78 -4.39
N ASP A 188 -6.79 -2.57 -5.16
CA ASP A 188 -6.39 -3.92 -5.58
C ASP A 188 -5.39 -3.92 -6.75
N THR A 189 -4.94 -2.73 -7.17
CA THR A 189 -3.94 -2.49 -8.21
C THR A 189 -2.84 -1.58 -7.67
N VAL A 190 -1.73 -1.53 -8.40
CA VAL A 190 -0.63 -0.59 -8.11
C VAL A 190 -0.68 0.66 -8.99
N GLY A 191 -1.83 0.91 -9.59
CA GLY A 191 -2.13 2.14 -10.31
C GLY A 191 -1.66 2.17 -11.76
N ILE A 192 -1.48 3.38 -12.26
CA ILE A 192 -1.11 3.66 -13.65
C ILE A 192 0.40 3.93 -13.71
N PRO A 193 1.13 3.39 -14.71
CA PRO A 193 2.54 3.70 -14.90
C PRO A 193 2.79 5.21 -15.01
N PHE A 194 3.86 5.70 -14.42
CA PHE A 194 4.31 7.06 -14.61
C PHE A 194 4.72 7.28 -16.07
N ARG A 195 4.57 8.50 -16.58
CA ARG A 195 4.84 8.83 -17.99
C ARG A 195 6.27 8.52 -18.44
N CYS A 196 7.22 8.52 -17.51
CA CYS A 196 8.61 8.13 -17.78
C CYS A 196 8.81 6.63 -18.02
N ASN A 197 7.78 5.80 -17.74
CA ASN A 197 7.84 4.36 -17.84
C ASN A 197 7.03 3.82 -19.01
N ASN A 198 7.64 2.97 -19.80
CA ASN A 198 6.96 2.01 -20.65
C ASN A 198 6.88 0.69 -19.89
N VAL A 199 5.68 0.16 -19.72
CA VAL A 199 5.43 -1.10 -19.03
C VAL A 199 4.73 -2.06 -19.98
N LYS A 200 5.22 -3.27 -20.09
CA LYS A 200 4.57 -4.36 -20.84
C LYS A 200 4.58 -5.65 -20.03
N ILE A 201 3.69 -6.55 -20.37
CA ILE A 201 3.62 -7.89 -19.79
C ILE A 201 4.20 -8.87 -20.82
N ALA A 202 5.17 -9.67 -20.40
CA ALA A 202 5.77 -10.72 -21.22
C ALA A 202 4.81 -11.92 -21.36
N GLU A 203 5.12 -12.86 -22.23
CA GLU A 203 4.29 -14.04 -22.49
C GLU A 203 4.09 -14.92 -21.23
N ASP A 204 5.09 -14.98 -20.37
CA ASP A 204 5.05 -15.69 -19.08
C ASP A 204 4.39 -14.87 -17.95
N GLY A 205 3.86 -13.68 -18.25
CA GLY A 205 3.22 -12.79 -17.30
C GLY A 205 4.17 -11.87 -16.54
N GLU A 206 5.47 -11.90 -16.81
CA GLU A 206 6.44 -11.03 -16.15
C GLU A 206 6.23 -9.55 -16.54
N ILE A 207 6.28 -8.67 -15.56
CA ILE A 207 6.24 -7.22 -15.78
C ILE A 207 7.61 -6.77 -16.26
N LEU A 208 7.65 -6.15 -17.43
CA LEU A 208 8.86 -5.57 -18.02
C LEU A 208 8.74 -4.04 -18.01
N VAL A 209 9.82 -3.38 -17.59
CA VAL A 209 9.87 -1.91 -17.47
C VAL A 209 11.01 -1.36 -18.32
N LYS A 210 10.73 -0.29 -19.06
CA LYS A 210 11.72 0.50 -19.79
C LYS A 210 11.46 1.97 -19.58
N GLY A 211 12.47 2.73 -19.20
CA GLY A 211 12.32 4.17 -18.94
C GLY A 211 13.61 4.79 -18.42
N GLU A 212 13.61 6.11 -18.31
CA GLU A 212 14.74 6.89 -17.82
C GLU A 212 15.06 6.63 -16.34
N ASN A 213 14.13 6.09 -15.59
CA ASN A 213 14.28 5.71 -14.19
C ASN A 213 14.89 4.32 -14.00
N VAL A 214 15.02 3.51 -15.06
CA VAL A 214 15.65 2.19 -14.96
C VAL A 214 17.15 2.34 -14.74
N MET A 215 17.69 1.54 -13.82
CA MET A 215 19.12 1.54 -13.47
C MET A 215 20.02 1.27 -14.68
N LEU A 216 21.26 1.73 -14.62
CA LEU A 216 22.30 1.39 -15.61
C LEU A 216 22.81 -0.05 -15.44
N GLY A 217 22.66 -0.62 -14.26
CA GLY A 217 23.11 -1.97 -13.91
C GLY A 217 23.55 -2.09 -12.47
N TYR A 218 23.88 -3.30 -12.06
CA TYR A 218 24.45 -3.59 -10.75
C TYR A 218 25.95 -3.29 -10.74
N TRP A 219 26.41 -2.60 -9.71
CA TRP A 219 27.81 -2.21 -9.56
C TRP A 219 28.74 -3.43 -9.59
N ASN A 220 29.70 -3.41 -10.50
CA ASN A 220 30.68 -4.50 -10.74
C ASN A 220 30.07 -5.91 -10.94
N LYS A 221 28.79 -6.00 -11.38
CA LYS A 221 28.09 -7.27 -11.58
C LYS A 221 27.45 -7.32 -12.97
N LYS A 222 28.31 -7.32 -14.01
CA LYS A 222 27.83 -7.31 -15.40
C LYS A 222 26.95 -8.53 -15.72
N ALA A 223 27.34 -9.73 -15.28
CA ALA A 223 26.60 -10.95 -15.57
C ALA A 223 25.19 -10.95 -14.96
N GLU A 224 25.01 -10.38 -13.75
CA GLU A 224 23.69 -10.18 -13.14
C GLU A 224 22.90 -9.09 -13.82
N THR A 225 23.57 -8.03 -14.26
CA THR A 225 22.95 -6.95 -15.03
C THR A 225 22.40 -7.48 -16.36
N ASP A 226 23.20 -8.20 -17.12
CA ASP A 226 22.82 -8.74 -18.43
C ASP A 226 21.65 -9.75 -18.33
N LYS A 227 21.43 -10.36 -17.16
CA LYS A 227 20.28 -11.26 -16.92
C LYS A 227 18.96 -10.50 -16.75
N VAL A 228 19.01 -9.30 -16.20
CA VAL A 228 17.79 -8.53 -15.87
C VAL A 228 17.53 -7.37 -16.82
N LEU A 229 18.57 -6.87 -17.51
CA LEU A 229 18.44 -5.83 -18.53
C LEU A 229 18.66 -6.44 -19.93
N VAL A 230 17.55 -6.75 -20.60
CA VAL A 230 17.56 -7.38 -21.94
C VAL A 230 16.88 -6.43 -22.92
N ASP A 231 17.57 -6.06 -24.00
CA ASP A 231 17.08 -5.14 -25.06
C ASP A 231 16.55 -3.81 -24.52
N GLY A 232 17.13 -3.34 -23.42
CA GLY A 232 16.74 -2.11 -22.73
C GLY A 232 15.46 -2.23 -21.90
N TRP A 233 14.99 -3.46 -21.66
CA TRP A 233 13.89 -3.74 -20.73
C TRP A 233 14.43 -4.37 -19.45
N LEU A 234 13.98 -3.87 -18.33
CA LEU A 234 14.20 -4.47 -17.02
C LEU A 234 13.18 -5.60 -16.81
N HIS A 235 13.68 -6.79 -16.61
CA HIS A 235 12.93 -7.95 -16.14
C HIS A 235 12.78 -7.85 -14.63
N THR A 236 11.58 -7.51 -14.16
CA THR A 236 11.37 -7.17 -12.74
C THR A 236 11.34 -8.38 -11.83
N GLY A 237 11.06 -9.55 -12.37
CA GLY A 237 10.77 -10.76 -11.61
C GLY A 237 9.38 -10.75 -10.94
N ASP A 238 8.57 -9.73 -11.17
CA ASP A 238 7.20 -9.65 -10.68
C ASP A 238 6.22 -10.04 -11.80
N ILE A 239 5.19 -10.80 -11.45
CA ILE A 239 4.14 -11.25 -12.37
C ILE A 239 2.92 -10.35 -12.23
N GLY A 240 2.31 -9.97 -13.34
CA GLY A 240 1.16 -9.07 -13.30
C GLY A 240 0.40 -8.99 -14.61
N LYS A 241 -0.59 -8.10 -14.61
CA LYS A 241 -1.43 -7.82 -15.78
C LYS A 241 -1.99 -6.41 -15.72
N PHE A 242 -2.44 -5.91 -16.86
CA PHE A 242 -3.25 -4.70 -16.90
C PHE A 242 -4.74 -5.03 -16.75
N VAL A 243 -5.43 -4.25 -15.93
CA VAL A 243 -6.90 -4.28 -15.76
C VAL A 243 -7.42 -2.87 -15.98
N ASN A 244 -8.09 -2.63 -17.09
CA ASN A 244 -8.61 -1.31 -17.46
C ASN A 244 -7.56 -0.17 -17.36
N GLY A 245 -6.33 -0.45 -17.82
CA GLY A 245 -5.22 0.51 -17.83
C GLY A 245 -4.43 0.59 -16.51
N TYR A 246 -4.87 -0.10 -15.45
CA TYR A 246 -4.18 -0.18 -14.16
C TYR A 246 -3.29 -1.42 -14.11
N LEU A 247 -2.07 -1.27 -13.62
CA LEU A 247 -1.17 -2.38 -13.37
C LEU A 247 -1.59 -3.11 -12.10
N LYS A 248 -1.73 -4.43 -12.18
CA LYS A 248 -2.03 -5.31 -11.05
C LYS A 248 -0.94 -6.36 -10.94
N ILE A 249 -0.24 -6.38 -9.81
CA ILE A 249 0.72 -7.43 -9.48
C ILE A 249 -0.07 -8.62 -8.95
N THR A 250 0.27 -9.80 -9.39
CA THR A 250 -0.39 -11.04 -8.95
C THR A 250 0.53 -11.92 -8.13
N ASP A 251 1.84 -11.89 -8.43
CA ASP A 251 2.83 -12.75 -7.80
C ASP A 251 4.26 -12.24 -8.00
N ARG A 252 5.22 -12.99 -7.42
CA ARG A 252 6.63 -12.84 -7.69
C ARG A 252 7.19 -14.13 -8.26
N LYS A 253 7.85 -14.05 -9.41
CA LYS A 253 8.30 -15.20 -10.21
C LYS A 253 9.14 -16.20 -9.41
N LYS A 254 9.99 -15.70 -8.50
CA LYS A 254 10.86 -16.52 -7.65
C LYS A 254 10.15 -17.17 -6.46
N ASP A 255 9.00 -16.62 -6.08
CA ASP A 255 8.31 -17.00 -4.85
C ASP A 255 7.13 -17.95 -5.15
N ILE A 256 6.77 -18.12 -6.42
CA ILE A 256 5.71 -19.06 -6.83
C ILE A 256 6.13 -20.47 -6.46
N LEU A 257 5.28 -21.14 -5.65
CA LEU A 257 5.43 -22.55 -5.32
C LEU A 257 4.75 -23.40 -6.40
N ILE A 258 5.46 -24.40 -6.90
CA ILE A 258 4.92 -25.31 -7.91
C ILE A 258 4.61 -26.63 -7.23
N THR A 259 3.35 -27.07 -7.28
CA THR A 259 2.96 -28.39 -6.77
C THR A 259 3.44 -29.51 -7.70
N PRO A 260 3.53 -30.76 -7.23
CA PRO A 260 3.82 -31.90 -8.10
C PRO A 260 2.81 -32.08 -9.24
N GLY A 261 1.59 -31.53 -9.10
CA GLY A 261 0.56 -31.50 -10.15
C GLY A 261 0.73 -30.37 -11.18
N GLY A 262 1.72 -29.49 -10.99
CA GLY A 262 1.98 -28.34 -11.88
C GLY A 262 1.18 -27.08 -11.54
N ASP A 263 0.45 -27.05 -10.42
CA ASP A 263 -0.28 -25.86 -10.00
C ASP A 263 0.68 -24.81 -9.43
N ASN A 264 0.49 -23.57 -9.84
CA ASN A 264 1.23 -22.41 -9.32
C ASN A 264 0.49 -21.83 -8.12
N ILE A 265 1.14 -21.84 -6.96
CA ILE A 265 0.59 -21.30 -5.72
C ILE A 265 1.40 -20.07 -5.30
N SER A 266 0.71 -18.96 -5.05
CA SER A 266 1.29 -17.76 -4.46
C SER A 266 1.41 -17.90 -2.95
N PRO A 267 2.62 -18.01 -2.37
CA PRO A 267 2.78 -18.05 -0.91
C PRO A 267 2.28 -16.76 -0.27
N VAL A 268 2.51 -15.62 -0.91
CA VAL A 268 2.10 -14.30 -0.40
C VAL A 268 0.58 -14.21 -0.19
N LYS A 269 -0.24 -14.83 -1.07
CA LYS A 269 -1.70 -14.86 -0.89
C LYS A 269 -2.12 -15.68 0.31
N VAL A 270 -1.46 -16.82 0.54
CA VAL A 270 -1.72 -17.68 1.70
C VAL A 270 -1.27 -16.99 2.98
N GLU A 271 -0.06 -16.41 2.98
CA GLU A 271 0.48 -15.64 4.10
C GLU A 271 -0.40 -14.44 4.44
N THR A 272 -0.90 -13.71 3.43
CA THR A 272 -1.83 -12.59 3.66
C THR A 272 -3.12 -13.08 4.34
N ALA A 273 -3.69 -14.19 3.89
CA ALA A 273 -4.88 -14.77 4.51
C ALA A 273 -4.64 -15.20 5.96
N LEU A 274 -3.48 -15.79 6.25
CA LEU A 274 -3.08 -16.17 7.61
C LEU A 274 -2.86 -14.94 8.50
N ASN A 275 -2.14 -13.94 8.00
CA ASN A 275 -1.81 -12.73 8.74
C ASN A 275 -3.02 -11.79 8.98
N ASN A 276 -4.15 -12.02 8.32
CA ASN A 276 -5.42 -11.35 8.62
C ASN A 276 -6.06 -11.85 9.91
N SER A 277 -5.60 -12.99 10.45
CA SER A 277 -6.01 -13.46 11.76
C SER A 277 -5.39 -12.60 12.87
N ASN A 278 -6.21 -12.21 13.87
CA ASN A 278 -5.71 -11.47 15.04
C ASN A 278 -4.70 -12.28 15.88
N TYR A 279 -4.67 -13.61 15.73
CA TYR A 279 -3.78 -14.50 16.47
C TYR A 279 -2.39 -14.62 15.85
N ILE A 280 -2.24 -14.25 14.58
CA ILE A 280 -0.99 -14.41 13.82
C ILE A 280 -0.36 -13.04 13.57
N ASP A 281 0.86 -12.87 13.97
CA ASP A 281 1.64 -11.66 13.74
C ASP A 281 2.41 -11.74 12.42
N GLN A 282 2.94 -12.91 12.09
CA GLN A 282 3.65 -13.19 10.84
C GLN A 282 3.48 -14.64 10.45
N SER A 283 3.49 -14.91 9.15
CA SER A 283 3.54 -16.27 8.61
C SER A 283 4.55 -16.37 7.47
N LEU A 284 5.12 -17.55 7.31
CA LEU A 284 5.97 -17.93 6.18
C LEU A 284 5.45 -19.26 5.63
N VAL A 285 5.02 -19.28 4.37
CA VAL A 285 4.47 -20.46 3.70
C VAL A 285 5.57 -21.14 2.89
N TYR A 286 5.64 -22.46 2.99
CA TYR A 286 6.54 -23.32 2.23
C TYR A 286 5.80 -24.55 1.70
N GLY A 287 6.21 -25.07 0.55
CA GLY A 287 5.60 -26.25 -0.05
C GLY A 287 5.99 -26.49 -1.51
N ASP A 288 7.10 -25.88 -1.96
CA ASP A 288 7.59 -26.09 -3.33
C ASP A 288 7.88 -27.56 -3.60
N ASN A 289 7.35 -28.09 -4.71
CA ASN A 289 7.39 -29.53 -5.07
C ASN A 289 6.83 -30.47 -4.00
N LYS A 290 5.90 -29.99 -3.14
CA LYS A 290 5.20 -30.81 -2.12
C LYS A 290 3.70 -30.90 -2.42
N PRO A 291 3.05 -32.03 -2.08
CA PRO A 291 1.61 -32.18 -2.24
C PRO A 291 0.78 -31.41 -1.19
N TYR A 292 1.44 -30.68 -0.30
CA TYR A 292 0.82 -29.88 0.76
C TYR A 292 1.66 -28.63 1.03
N LEU A 293 1.01 -27.62 1.58
CA LEU A 293 1.68 -26.43 2.11
C LEU A 293 1.85 -26.57 3.64
N VAL A 294 2.91 -25.99 4.14
CA VAL A 294 3.14 -25.79 5.59
C VAL A 294 3.38 -24.30 5.84
N ALA A 295 3.04 -23.83 7.03
CA ALA A 295 3.33 -22.47 7.45
C ALA A 295 4.06 -22.44 8.77
N LEU A 296 5.11 -21.62 8.83
CA LEU A 296 5.71 -21.20 10.09
C LEU A 296 4.96 -19.97 10.57
N LEU A 297 4.43 -19.98 11.79
CA LEU A 297 3.61 -18.91 12.34
C LEU A 297 4.31 -18.24 13.52
N VAL A 298 4.29 -16.91 13.54
CA VAL A 298 4.62 -16.12 14.73
C VAL A 298 3.31 -15.64 15.33
N LEU A 299 3.03 -16.08 16.54
CA LEU A 299 1.79 -15.72 17.24
C LEU A 299 1.86 -14.30 17.79
N ASN A 300 0.72 -13.64 17.85
CA ASN A 300 0.60 -12.33 18.45
C ASN A 300 0.75 -12.44 19.97
N SER A 301 1.82 -11.88 20.51
CA SER A 301 2.16 -11.94 21.92
C SER A 301 1.18 -11.18 22.85
N GLU A 302 0.36 -10.28 22.31
CA GLU A 302 -0.65 -9.55 23.08
C GLU A 302 -1.93 -10.37 23.30
N ILE A 303 -2.08 -11.50 22.58
CA ILE A 303 -3.25 -12.38 22.67
C ILE A 303 -2.79 -13.73 23.18
N ASN A 304 -3.30 -14.12 24.37
CA ASN A 304 -3.13 -15.48 24.90
C ASN A 304 -3.96 -16.46 24.04
N ALA A 305 -3.40 -16.87 22.91
CA ALA A 305 -4.00 -17.91 22.09
C ALA A 305 -3.64 -19.29 22.66
N ASN A 306 -4.66 -20.10 22.95
CA ASN A 306 -4.46 -21.51 23.20
C ASN A 306 -4.35 -22.24 21.85
N GLU A 307 -3.66 -23.39 21.79
CA GLU A 307 -3.57 -24.23 20.57
C GLU A 307 -4.92 -24.58 19.93
N LYS A 308 -6.01 -24.45 20.67
CA LYS A 308 -7.37 -24.71 20.20
C LYS A 308 -8.02 -23.52 19.46
N ASP A 309 -7.42 -22.35 19.54
CA ASP A 309 -7.92 -21.11 18.92
C ASP A 309 -7.23 -20.83 17.58
N LEU A 310 -6.23 -21.64 17.22
CA LEU A 310 -5.47 -21.66 15.98
C LEU A 310 -5.99 -22.73 15.02
#